data_098ac1a1647151511be135b4b0de9967
#
_entry.id   098ac1a1647151511be135b4b0de9967
#
_cell.length_a   1.000
_cell.length_b   1.000
_cell.length_c   1.000
_cell.angle_alpha   90.00
_cell.angle_beta   90.00
_cell.angle_gamma   90.00
#
_symmetry.space_group_name_H-M   'P 1'
#
loop_
_entity.id
_entity.type
_entity.pdbx_description
1 polymer ?
#
loop_
_entity_poly.entity_id
_entity_poly.type
_entity_poly.pdbx_seq_one_letter_code
_entity_poly.pdbx_strand_id
1 'polypeptide(L)'
;MPTKAERKQLDATVAAFHAHYAAPVNGWGPERWHDSLYPALTKPTRYAALVNQFVPRADVEKALVAEVPEDELRVVELPALHGDDEKSERPKMVLYERALADLAENLKHHLPFPPPKPTTIHLSPASQQQPQQQQQLLTHWNMDAASALAAHMLDVQPGDKVLDLCSAPGGKSVALAQLIFASQHHHHHHHHNQHQHQHQQPPHPTQTTDPPQASGCLHTNEPDGPRAKRLLANLRCYLPQSLFTPPTKAVQTFSLDASIASRFLSALPHGAAGYDRVLLDAPCSSERHVIQAHARAATAGRIADDDMARWRPGASRALQKTQVGLLVTALRAVRVGGRVLYSTCSVERGENDGVVERVREGEREAWERVERGLKLWAEETEHGRIAVPDVGEGRWGPLFFCVITKVERAEK
;
A
#
# COMPACT_ATOMS: atom_id res chain seq x y z
N MET A 1 -24.51 -27.26 15.07
CA MET A 1 -23.47 -27.09 16.12
C MET A 1 -22.30 -28.01 15.79
N PRO A 2 -21.05 -27.60 16.02
CA PRO A 2 -19.90 -28.46 15.78
C PRO A 2 -19.93 -29.69 16.70
N THR A 3 -19.53 -30.81 16.17
CA THR A 3 -19.40 -32.07 16.92
C THR A 3 -18.26 -31.98 17.93
N LYS A 4 -18.25 -32.90 18.91
CA LYS A 4 -17.14 -33.00 19.88
C LYS A 4 -15.80 -33.29 19.20
N ALA A 5 -15.80 -34.03 18.11
CA ALA A 5 -14.59 -34.35 17.34
C ALA A 5 -14.04 -33.09 16.61
N GLU A 6 -14.91 -32.29 15.96
CA GLU A 6 -14.52 -31.04 15.31
C GLU A 6 -13.95 -30.01 16.30
N ARG A 7 -14.54 -29.89 17.50
CA ARG A 7 -14.00 -29.02 18.55
C ARG A 7 -12.61 -29.48 18.99
N LYS A 8 -12.42 -30.77 19.29
CA LYS A 8 -11.13 -31.31 19.65
C LYS A 8 -10.08 -31.10 18.58
N GLN A 9 -10.45 -31.24 17.30
CA GLN A 9 -9.54 -30.99 16.18
C GLN A 9 -9.17 -29.49 16.09
N LEU A 10 -10.12 -28.57 16.27
CA LEU A 10 -9.84 -27.13 16.29
C LEU A 10 -8.92 -26.77 17.45
N ASP A 11 -9.20 -27.25 18.66
CA ASP A 11 -8.35 -26.99 19.84
C ASP A 11 -6.92 -27.45 19.60
N ALA A 12 -6.73 -28.62 19.00
CA ALA A 12 -5.41 -29.14 18.63
C ALA A 12 -4.73 -28.25 17.56
N THR A 13 -5.47 -27.72 16.59
CA THR A 13 -4.95 -26.80 15.57
C THR A 13 -4.55 -25.47 16.18
N VAL A 14 -5.38 -24.90 17.05
CA VAL A 14 -5.07 -23.66 17.80
C VAL A 14 -3.80 -23.82 18.64
N ALA A 15 -3.68 -24.94 19.36
CA ALA A 15 -2.46 -25.23 20.13
C ALA A 15 -1.22 -25.34 19.25
N ALA A 16 -1.33 -26.00 18.08
CA ALA A 16 -0.23 -26.08 17.11
C ALA A 16 0.12 -24.72 16.49
N PHE A 17 -0.87 -23.87 16.24
CA PHE A 17 -0.68 -22.49 15.79
C PHE A 17 0.12 -21.68 16.81
N HIS A 18 -0.27 -21.69 18.08
CA HIS A 18 0.45 -21.01 19.13
C HIS A 18 1.88 -21.55 19.28
N ALA A 19 2.05 -22.88 19.28
CA ALA A 19 3.38 -23.49 19.39
C ALA A 19 4.31 -23.10 18.24
N HIS A 20 3.78 -22.94 17.03
CA HIS A 20 4.55 -22.52 15.86
C HIS A 20 5.06 -21.07 16.00
N TYR A 21 4.18 -20.13 16.31
CA TYR A 21 4.56 -18.71 16.42
C TYR A 21 5.27 -18.35 17.73
N ALA A 22 5.04 -19.10 18.80
CA ALA A 22 5.77 -18.96 20.06
C ALA A 22 7.16 -19.62 20.05
N ALA A 23 7.54 -20.34 18.99
CA ALA A 23 8.83 -21.02 18.93
C ALA A 23 9.98 -20.01 19.14
N PRO A 24 11.02 -20.35 19.95
CA PRO A 24 12.15 -19.46 20.20
C PRO A 24 13.04 -19.28 18.98
N VAL A 25 13.04 -20.24 18.07
CA VAL A 25 13.75 -20.18 16.77
C VAL A 25 12.74 -20.10 15.66
N ASN A 26 12.88 -19.14 14.76
CA ASN A 26 11.97 -18.83 13.66
C ASN A 26 10.56 -18.35 14.06
N GLY A 27 10.27 -18.21 15.35
CA GLY A 27 9.05 -17.61 15.88
C GLY A 27 9.36 -16.31 16.65
N TRP A 28 8.38 -15.87 17.42
CA TRP A 28 8.44 -14.61 18.19
C TRP A 28 8.90 -14.78 19.63
N GLY A 29 9.16 -16.02 20.05
CA GLY A 29 9.41 -16.40 21.44
C GLY A 29 8.11 -16.51 22.26
N PRO A 30 8.08 -17.37 23.29
CA PRO A 30 6.86 -17.67 24.02
C PRO A 30 6.31 -16.45 24.78
N GLU A 31 7.15 -15.67 25.44
CA GLU A 31 6.75 -14.49 26.21
C GLU A 31 6.11 -13.44 25.30
N ARG A 32 6.84 -12.99 24.27
CA ARG A 32 6.33 -11.97 23.36
C ARG A 32 5.06 -12.41 22.64
N TRP A 33 5.04 -13.67 22.17
CA TRP A 33 3.88 -14.18 21.46
C TRP A 33 2.62 -14.16 22.31
N HIS A 34 2.70 -14.65 23.54
CA HIS A 34 1.54 -14.79 24.40
C HIS A 34 1.15 -13.49 25.12
N ASP A 35 2.12 -12.69 25.52
CA ASP A 35 1.88 -11.56 26.41
C ASP A 35 1.63 -10.23 25.66
N SER A 36 2.15 -10.10 24.42
CA SER A 36 1.99 -8.83 23.67
C SER A 36 1.50 -9.02 22.22
N LEU A 37 2.20 -9.77 21.37
CA LEU A 37 1.92 -9.77 19.93
C LEU A 37 0.57 -10.45 19.60
N TYR A 38 0.32 -11.66 20.08
CA TYR A 38 -0.96 -12.33 19.82
C TYR A 38 -2.15 -11.52 20.36
N PRO A 39 -2.13 -11.02 21.61
CA PRO A 39 -3.18 -10.12 22.11
C PRO A 39 -3.38 -8.87 21.25
N ALA A 40 -2.31 -8.30 20.70
CA ALA A 40 -2.40 -7.15 19.80
C ALA A 40 -3.01 -7.51 18.44
N LEU A 41 -2.68 -8.69 17.89
CA LEU A 41 -3.26 -9.19 16.64
C LEU A 41 -4.76 -9.53 16.74
N THR A 42 -5.25 -9.90 17.93
CA THR A 42 -6.69 -10.14 18.16
C THR A 42 -7.51 -8.86 18.13
N LYS A 43 -6.89 -7.71 18.42
CA LYS A 43 -7.58 -6.41 18.39
C LYS A 43 -7.93 -6.03 16.95
N PRO A 44 -9.04 -5.32 16.74
CA PRO A 44 -9.40 -4.82 15.42
C PRO A 44 -8.26 -4.01 14.77
N THR A 45 -8.20 -4.06 13.44
CA THR A 45 -7.22 -3.27 12.69
C THR A 45 -7.50 -1.79 12.88
N ARG A 46 -6.47 -1.03 13.22
CA ARG A 46 -6.55 0.42 13.26
C ARG A 46 -6.40 0.95 11.84
N TYR A 47 -7.28 1.85 11.45
CA TYR A 47 -7.24 2.47 10.14
C TYR A 47 -6.80 3.92 10.22
N ALA A 48 -6.12 4.37 9.19
CA ALA A 48 -5.87 5.77 8.88
C ALA A 48 -6.61 6.13 7.58
N ALA A 49 -7.03 7.38 7.46
CA ALA A 49 -7.62 7.90 6.23
C ALA A 49 -6.52 8.49 5.35
N LEU A 50 -6.17 7.81 4.27
CA LEU A 50 -5.32 8.37 3.20
C LEU A 50 -6.13 9.41 2.43
N VAL A 51 -5.76 10.66 2.54
CA VAL A 51 -6.41 11.78 1.85
C VAL A 51 -6.28 11.59 0.33
N ASN A 52 -7.38 11.74 -0.39
CA ASN A 52 -7.33 11.77 -1.85
C ASN A 52 -6.92 13.17 -2.32
N GLN A 53 -5.70 13.32 -2.81
CA GLN A 53 -5.15 14.61 -3.26
C GLN A 53 -5.76 15.10 -4.59
N PHE A 54 -6.52 14.26 -5.30
CA PHE A 54 -7.29 14.66 -6.49
C PHE A 54 -8.61 15.36 -6.14
N VAL A 55 -8.92 15.48 -4.85
CA VAL A 55 -10.11 16.12 -4.30
C VAL A 55 -9.68 17.37 -3.50
N PRO A 56 -10.44 18.48 -3.53
CA PRO A 56 -10.16 19.65 -2.71
C PRO A 56 -10.00 19.27 -1.23
N ARG A 57 -8.92 19.72 -0.62
CA ARG A 57 -8.58 19.38 0.76
C ARG A 57 -9.71 19.70 1.75
N ALA A 58 -10.37 20.85 1.56
CA ALA A 58 -11.49 21.27 2.41
C ALA A 58 -12.67 20.29 2.37
N ASP A 59 -12.92 19.64 1.23
CA ASP A 59 -14.00 18.64 1.11
C ASP A 59 -13.65 17.35 1.86
N VAL A 60 -12.35 16.97 1.86
CA VAL A 60 -11.88 15.81 2.63
C VAL A 60 -12.02 16.07 4.13
N GLU A 61 -11.52 17.22 4.60
CA GLU A 61 -11.60 17.61 6.01
C GLU A 61 -13.06 17.70 6.47
N LYS A 62 -13.92 18.35 5.68
CA LYS A 62 -15.36 18.39 5.96
C LYS A 62 -16.00 17.00 6.07
N ALA A 63 -15.58 16.07 5.21
CA ALA A 63 -16.10 14.70 5.25
C ALA A 63 -15.65 13.94 6.50
N LEU A 64 -14.42 14.19 6.98
CA LEU A 64 -13.87 13.57 8.17
C LEU A 64 -14.48 14.15 9.44
N VAL A 65 -14.49 15.47 9.60
CA VAL A 65 -15.03 16.14 10.82
C VAL A 65 -16.54 16.04 10.97
N ALA A 66 -17.27 15.67 9.91
CA ALA A 66 -18.70 15.41 10.00
C ALA A 66 -19.05 14.21 10.91
N GLU A 67 -18.11 13.29 11.13
CA GLU A 67 -18.32 12.05 11.87
C GLU A 67 -17.25 11.79 12.95
N VAL A 68 -16.12 12.52 12.91
CA VAL A 68 -15.02 12.43 13.88
C VAL A 68 -14.79 13.82 14.45
N PRO A 69 -14.83 14.01 15.79
CA PRO A 69 -14.48 15.29 16.41
C PRO A 69 -13.10 15.78 15.94
N GLU A 70 -12.97 17.09 15.70
CA GLU A 70 -11.74 17.67 15.14
C GLU A 70 -10.53 17.46 16.07
N ASP A 71 -10.73 17.50 17.36
CA ASP A 71 -9.73 17.26 18.41
C ASP A 71 -9.29 15.78 18.48
N GLU A 72 -10.05 14.88 17.90
CA GLU A 72 -9.69 13.45 17.75
C GLU A 72 -8.93 13.17 16.45
N LEU A 73 -8.90 14.09 15.48
CA LEU A 73 -8.17 13.91 14.23
C LEU A 73 -6.71 14.35 14.37
N ARG A 74 -5.80 13.46 14.02
CA ARG A 74 -4.35 13.75 13.99
C ARG A 74 -3.77 13.39 12.65
N VAL A 75 -2.79 14.18 12.20
CA VAL A 75 -1.99 13.84 11.03
C VAL A 75 -0.98 12.77 11.43
N VAL A 76 -0.90 11.71 10.62
CA VAL A 76 0.13 10.68 10.76
C VAL A 76 1.37 11.16 10.01
N GLU A 77 2.43 11.47 10.73
CA GLU A 77 3.69 11.89 10.14
C GLU A 77 4.48 10.67 9.66
N LEU A 78 4.61 10.54 8.35
CA LEU A 78 5.47 9.51 7.75
C LEU A 78 6.96 9.90 7.88
N PRO A 79 7.86 8.92 8.00
CA PRO A 79 9.30 9.21 8.16
C PRO A 79 9.86 9.96 6.95
N ALA A 80 10.78 10.88 7.18
CA ALA A 80 11.46 11.60 6.11
C ALA A 80 12.26 10.64 5.21
N LEU A 81 12.18 10.85 3.90
CA LEU A 81 13.00 10.14 2.92
C LEU A 81 14.31 10.89 2.68
N HIS A 82 15.33 10.24 2.11
CA HIS A 82 16.59 10.91 1.76
C HIS A 82 16.34 12.04 0.74
N GLY A 83 16.86 13.23 1.04
CA GLY A 83 16.70 14.42 0.22
C GLY A 83 15.41 15.20 0.48
N ASP A 84 14.65 14.82 1.52
CA ASP A 84 13.58 15.66 2.06
C ASP A 84 14.21 16.72 2.99
N ASP A 85 14.78 17.76 2.38
CA ASP A 85 15.03 19.00 3.09
C ASP A 85 13.69 19.71 3.34
N GLU A 86 13.60 20.60 4.33
CA GLU A 86 12.39 21.42 4.61
C GLU A 86 11.88 22.20 3.36
N LYS A 87 12.73 22.35 2.34
CA LYS A 87 12.44 23.01 1.07
C LYS A 87 12.04 22.05 -0.07
N SER A 88 11.93 20.75 0.21
CA SER A 88 11.56 19.79 -0.82
C SER A 88 10.10 19.96 -1.22
N GLU A 89 9.84 20.35 -2.47
CA GLU A 89 8.50 20.43 -3.09
C GLU A 89 7.93 19.04 -3.48
N ARG A 90 8.46 17.96 -2.92
CA ARG A 90 7.98 16.62 -3.23
C ARG A 90 6.55 16.41 -2.74
N PRO A 91 5.72 15.74 -3.53
CA PRO A 91 4.38 15.38 -3.10
C PRO A 91 4.46 14.43 -1.88
N LYS A 92 3.75 14.77 -0.83
CA LYS A 92 3.70 13.99 0.40
C LYS A 92 2.32 13.36 0.54
N MET A 93 2.27 12.08 0.88
CA MET A 93 1.01 11.47 1.30
C MET A 93 0.56 12.10 2.61
N VAL A 94 -0.74 12.36 2.70
CA VAL A 94 -1.36 12.86 3.92
C VAL A 94 -2.31 11.81 4.46
N LEU A 95 -2.08 11.42 5.70
CA LEU A 95 -2.93 10.48 6.41
C LEU A 95 -3.46 11.13 7.68
N TYR A 96 -4.73 10.88 7.96
CA TYR A 96 -5.31 11.17 9.27
C TYR A 96 -5.53 9.89 10.05
N GLU A 97 -5.19 9.92 11.33
CA GLU A 97 -5.60 8.92 12.30
C GLU A 97 -6.60 9.51 13.27
N ARG A 98 -7.36 8.65 13.94
CA ARG A 98 -8.17 9.05 15.07
C ARG A 98 -7.33 8.95 16.34
N ALA A 99 -7.17 10.06 17.05
CA ALA A 99 -6.56 10.09 18.36
C ALA A 99 -7.41 9.24 19.31
N LEU A 100 -6.76 8.31 19.99
CA LEU A 100 -7.43 7.50 20.97
C LEU A 100 -7.31 8.23 22.32
N ALA A 101 -8.38 8.86 22.75
CA ALA A 101 -8.52 9.18 24.15
C ALA A 101 -8.53 7.85 24.94
N ASP A 102 -7.60 7.69 25.87
CA ASP A 102 -7.38 6.59 26.80
C ASP A 102 -7.92 5.20 26.36
N LEU A 103 -7.03 4.46 25.73
CA LEU A 103 -7.28 3.11 25.19
C LEU A 103 -7.67 2.06 26.25
N ALA A 104 -7.57 2.36 27.53
CA ALA A 104 -7.81 1.38 28.60
C ALA A 104 -9.28 1.00 28.78
N GLU A 105 -10.22 1.91 28.56
CA GLU A 105 -11.65 1.65 28.80
C GLU A 105 -12.48 1.35 27.56
N ASN A 106 -12.08 1.80 26.37
CA ASN A 106 -12.90 1.77 25.16
C ASN A 106 -12.50 0.71 24.11
N LEU A 107 -11.77 -0.33 24.48
CA LEU A 107 -11.41 -1.46 23.58
C LEU A 107 -12.62 -2.23 23.00
N LYS A 108 -13.82 -1.96 23.48
CA LYS A 108 -15.05 -2.57 22.95
C LYS A 108 -15.60 -1.89 21.71
N HIS A 109 -15.20 -0.66 21.42
CA HIS A 109 -15.71 0.12 20.30
C HIS A 109 -14.56 0.71 19.50
N HIS A 110 -13.97 -0.11 18.61
CA HIS A 110 -13.24 0.46 17.49
C HIS A 110 -14.24 1.25 16.66
N LEU A 111 -14.18 2.55 16.79
CA LEU A 111 -14.90 3.44 15.89
C LEU A 111 -14.13 3.42 14.56
N PRO A 112 -14.68 2.81 13.50
CA PRO A 112 -14.05 2.86 12.20
C PRO A 112 -13.95 4.32 11.76
N PHE A 113 -12.98 4.63 10.89
CA PHE A 113 -13.04 5.88 10.16
C PHE A 113 -14.34 5.94 9.37
N PRO A 114 -14.92 7.14 9.20
CA PRO A 114 -16.12 7.28 8.39
C PRO A 114 -15.88 6.74 6.98
N PRO A 115 -16.93 6.23 6.31
CA PRO A 115 -16.80 5.83 4.92
C PRO A 115 -16.45 7.04 4.05
N PRO A 116 -15.61 6.85 3.01
CA PRO A 116 -15.28 7.93 2.09
C PRO A 116 -16.54 8.45 1.38
N LYS A 117 -16.64 9.77 1.22
CA LYS A 117 -17.79 10.42 0.60
C LYS A 117 -17.46 10.88 -0.82
N PRO A 118 -18.43 10.77 -1.75
CA PRO A 118 -18.22 11.29 -3.10
C PRO A 118 -18.20 12.82 -3.09
N THR A 119 -17.24 13.40 -3.80
CA THR A 119 -17.10 14.84 -4.05
C THR A 119 -16.98 15.08 -5.54
N THR A 120 -17.65 16.13 -6.05
CA THR A 120 -17.60 16.51 -7.45
C THR A 120 -16.33 17.32 -7.72
N ILE A 121 -15.50 16.84 -8.66
CA ILE A 121 -14.38 17.58 -9.21
C ILE A 121 -14.70 18.07 -10.61
N HIS A 122 -14.15 19.23 -10.98
CA HIS A 122 -14.24 19.78 -12.32
C HIS A 122 -12.95 19.46 -13.09
N LEU A 123 -13.08 18.72 -14.17
CA LEU A 123 -11.95 18.42 -15.05
C LEU A 123 -11.80 19.56 -16.05
N SER A 124 -10.57 20.06 -16.21
CA SER A 124 -10.29 21.04 -17.25
C SER A 124 -10.55 20.44 -18.62
N PRO A 125 -11.25 21.15 -19.51
CA PRO A 125 -11.48 20.68 -20.86
C PRO A 125 -10.13 20.53 -21.61
N ALA A 126 -9.97 19.45 -22.37
CA ALA A 126 -8.78 19.22 -23.19
C ALA A 126 -8.62 20.27 -24.31
N SER A 127 -9.69 21.00 -24.62
CA SER A 127 -9.70 22.17 -25.52
C SER A 127 -10.76 23.16 -25.06
N GLN A 128 -10.62 24.45 -25.41
CA GLN A 128 -11.59 25.50 -25.09
C GLN A 128 -13.01 25.27 -25.67
N GLN A 129 -13.15 24.29 -26.55
CA GLN A 129 -14.42 23.95 -27.21
C GLN A 129 -15.16 22.76 -26.57
N GLN A 130 -14.58 22.12 -25.57
CA GLN A 130 -15.22 21.00 -24.88
C GLN A 130 -15.91 21.49 -23.60
N PRO A 131 -17.12 20.97 -23.27
CA PRO A 131 -17.77 21.29 -22.01
C PRO A 131 -16.94 20.77 -20.83
N GLN A 132 -16.93 21.51 -19.73
CA GLN A 132 -16.36 21.05 -18.49
C GLN A 132 -16.99 19.71 -18.08
N GLN A 133 -16.18 18.68 -17.98
CA GLN A 133 -16.64 17.39 -17.48
C GLN A 133 -16.56 17.38 -15.95
N GLN A 134 -17.62 16.92 -15.32
CA GLN A 134 -17.68 16.68 -13.89
C GLN A 134 -17.48 15.20 -13.62
N GLN A 135 -16.70 14.90 -12.60
CA GLN A 135 -16.49 13.54 -12.10
C GLN A 135 -16.66 13.54 -10.57
N GLN A 136 -17.24 12.46 -10.06
CA GLN A 136 -17.27 12.23 -8.61
C GLN A 136 -16.07 11.35 -8.21
N LEU A 137 -15.30 11.82 -7.25
CA LEU A 137 -14.21 11.06 -6.61
C LEU A 137 -14.48 10.93 -5.12
N LEU A 138 -13.96 9.86 -4.53
CA LEU A 138 -14.06 9.62 -3.10
C LEU A 138 -12.97 10.42 -2.35
N THR A 139 -13.33 10.94 -1.18
CA THR A 139 -12.53 11.88 -0.39
C THR A 139 -11.27 11.28 0.21
N HIS A 140 -11.31 10.04 0.66
CA HIS A 140 -10.18 9.38 1.31
C HIS A 140 -10.29 7.86 1.20
N TRP A 141 -9.17 7.15 1.40
CA TRP A 141 -9.12 5.69 1.46
C TRP A 141 -8.77 5.24 2.88
N ASN A 142 -9.62 4.42 3.48
CA ASN A 142 -9.33 3.85 4.80
C ASN A 142 -8.39 2.65 4.67
N MET A 143 -7.19 2.74 5.24
CA MET A 143 -6.17 1.70 5.21
C MET A 143 -5.35 1.65 6.49
N ASP A 144 -4.67 0.53 6.73
CA ASP A 144 -3.65 0.45 7.77
C ASP A 144 -2.48 1.39 7.41
N ALA A 145 -2.04 2.24 8.35
CA ALA A 145 -0.96 3.19 8.08
C ALA A 145 0.38 2.52 7.75
N ALA A 146 0.62 1.29 8.23
CA ALA A 146 1.77 0.50 7.80
C ALA A 146 1.73 0.21 6.29
N SER A 147 0.53 0.01 5.71
CA SER A 147 0.38 -0.14 4.25
C SER A 147 0.71 1.15 3.49
N ALA A 148 0.35 2.32 4.04
CA ALA A 148 0.74 3.61 3.47
C ALA A 148 2.26 3.83 3.62
N LEU A 149 2.84 3.46 4.76
CA LEU A 149 4.29 3.49 4.98
C LEU A 149 5.03 2.69 3.91
N ALA A 150 4.60 1.47 3.57
CA ALA A 150 5.22 0.69 2.51
C ALA A 150 5.21 1.44 1.16
N ALA A 151 4.06 2.00 0.75
CA ALA A 151 3.98 2.79 -0.47
C ALA A 151 4.90 4.03 -0.43
N HIS A 152 5.01 4.68 0.74
CA HIS A 152 5.90 5.81 0.98
C HIS A 152 7.38 5.43 0.84
N MET A 153 7.79 4.29 1.43
CA MET A 153 9.17 3.81 1.41
C MET A 153 9.67 3.42 0.02
N LEU A 154 8.78 3.18 -0.94
CA LEU A 154 9.15 2.96 -2.34
C LEU A 154 9.76 4.22 -2.96
N ASP A 155 9.54 5.40 -2.38
CA ASP A 155 10.14 6.68 -2.77
C ASP A 155 9.84 7.03 -4.24
N VAL A 156 8.55 6.96 -4.58
CA VAL A 156 8.07 7.29 -5.93
C VAL A 156 8.18 8.78 -6.18
N GLN A 157 8.68 9.12 -7.35
CA GLN A 157 8.83 10.50 -7.80
C GLN A 157 7.77 10.86 -8.84
N PRO A 158 7.40 12.15 -8.96
CA PRO A 158 6.56 12.61 -10.05
C PRO A 158 7.12 12.18 -11.40
N GLY A 159 6.28 11.57 -12.24
CA GLY A 159 6.69 11.09 -13.55
C GLY A 159 7.32 9.70 -13.60
N ASP A 160 7.50 9.01 -12.48
CA ASP A 160 7.99 7.63 -12.46
C ASP A 160 7.04 6.67 -13.20
N LYS A 161 7.62 5.66 -13.83
CA LYS A 161 6.91 4.48 -14.33
C LYS A 161 6.85 3.45 -13.22
N VAL A 162 5.66 3.22 -12.69
CA VAL A 162 5.44 2.38 -11.52
C VAL A 162 4.63 1.14 -11.89
N LEU A 163 5.08 -0.02 -11.40
CA LEU A 163 4.35 -1.28 -11.46
C LEU A 163 3.94 -1.70 -10.05
N ASP A 164 2.64 -1.93 -9.85
CA ASP A 164 2.10 -2.60 -8.66
C ASP A 164 1.71 -4.02 -9.06
N LEU A 165 2.48 -5.01 -8.60
CA LEU A 165 2.45 -6.37 -9.11
C LEU A 165 1.29 -7.23 -8.58
N CYS A 166 0.78 -6.91 -7.37
CA CYS A 166 -0.31 -7.62 -6.68
C CYS A 166 -1.28 -6.60 -6.06
N SER A 167 -1.97 -5.84 -6.89
CA SER A 167 -2.54 -4.53 -6.53
C SER A 167 -3.85 -4.56 -5.76
N ALA A 168 -4.66 -5.65 -5.89
CA ALA A 168 -6.00 -5.65 -5.31
C ALA A 168 -5.97 -5.64 -3.75
N PRO A 169 -6.80 -4.82 -3.10
CA PRO A 169 -7.97 -4.07 -3.62
C PRO A 169 -7.68 -2.68 -4.18
N GLY A 170 -6.43 -2.13 -4.13
CA GLY A 170 -6.06 -0.88 -4.77
C GLY A 170 -5.58 0.24 -3.85
N GLY A 171 -5.58 0.07 -2.51
CA GLY A 171 -5.22 1.15 -1.59
C GLY A 171 -3.79 1.66 -1.75
N LYS A 172 -2.81 0.76 -1.90
CA LYS A 172 -1.42 1.13 -2.19
C LYS A 172 -1.29 1.75 -3.59
N SER A 173 -2.01 1.21 -4.59
CA SER A 173 -2.05 1.81 -5.95
C SER A 173 -2.59 3.24 -5.95
N VAL A 174 -3.64 3.55 -5.16
CA VAL A 174 -4.16 4.91 -4.98
C VAL A 174 -3.11 5.81 -4.36
N ALA A 175 -2.38 5.34 -3.34
CA ALA A 175 -1.27 6.08 -2.72
C ALA A 175 -0.16 6.39 -3.74
N LEU A 176 0.26 5.39 -4.52
CA LEU A 176 1.29 5.56 -5.55
C LEU A 176 0.86 6.53 -6.66
N ALA A 177 -0.39 6.45 -7.13
CA ALA A 177 -0.93 7.35 -8.15
C ALA A 177 -0.83 8.82 -7.76
N GLN A 178 -1.08 9.14 -6.48
CA GLN A 178 -0.99 10.50 -5.96
C GLN A 178 0.44 11.04 -6.01
N LEU A 179 1.44 10.18 -5.79
CA LEU A 179 2.86 10.57 -5.87
C LEU A 179 3.31 10.75 -7.32
N ILE A 180 2.87 9.87 -8.23
CA ILE A 180 3.24 9.93 -9.65
C ILE A 180 2.66 11.19 -10.34
N PHE A 181 1.39 11.53 -10.04
CA PHE A 181 0.61 12.52 -10.78
C PHE A 181 0.39 13.84 -10.01
N ALA A 182 1.11 14.08 -8.91
CA ALA A 182 0.93 15.24 -8.03
C ALA A 182 1.10 16.59 -8.73
N SER A 183 2.04 16.70 -9.66
CA SER A 183 2.35 17.97 -10.34
C SER A 183 1.23 18.47 -11.26
N GLN A 184 0.26 17.63 -11.62
CA GLN A 184 -0.84 18.02 -12.49
C GLN A 184 -1.91 18.88 -11.78
N HIS A 185 -1.93 18.91 -10.44
CA HIS A 185 -2.97 19.60 -9.66
C HIS A 185 -2.55 20.96 -9.12
N HIS A 186 -1.26 21.23 -8.93
CA HIS A 186 -0.78 22.51 -8.39
C HIS A 186 -0.98 23.68 -9.35
N HIS A 187 -1.00 23.46 -10.67
CA HIS A 187 -1.22 24.54 -11.65
C HIS A 187 -2.64 25.11 -11.68
N HIS A 188 -3.66 24.39 -11.19
CA HIS A 188 -5.03 24.88 -11.23
C HIS A 188 -5.44 25.78 -10.07
N HIS A 189 -4.75 25.75 -8.94
CA HIS A 189 -5.08 26.58 -7.78
C HIS A 189 -4.43 27.97 -7.78
N HIS A 190 -3.35 28.19 -8.53
CA HIS A 190 -2.67 29.49 -8.55
C HIS A 190 -3.27 30.55 -9.50
N HIS A 191 -4.15 30.17 -10.44
CA HIS A 191 -4.72 31.12 -11.40
C HIS A 191 -5.94 31.90 -10.90
N HIS A 192 -6.50 31.60 -9.69
CA HIS A 192 -7.69 32.31 -9.22
C HIS A 192 -7.40 33.52 -8.29
N ASN A 193 -6.16 33.75 -7.85
CA ASN A 193 -5.84 34.84 -6.91
C ASN A 193 -4.94 35.95 -7.46
N GLN A 194 -4.71 36.05 -8.78
CA GLN A 194 -3.95 37.14 -9.39
C GLN A 194 -4.74 37.95 -10.43
N HIS A 195 -5.89 38.47 -10.05
CA HIS A 195 -6.52 39.57 -10.76
C HIS A 195 -6.72 40.77 -9.83
N GLN A 196 -5.64 41.50 -9.55
CA GLN A 196 -5.63 42.93 -9.26
C GLN A 196 -4.19 43.43 -9.27
N HIS A 197 -3.72 43.84 -10.43
CA HIS A 197 -2.93 45.04 -10.70
C HIS A 197 -2.38 45.03 -12.11
N GLN A 198 -3.01 45.85 -12.94
CA GLN A 198 -2.61 46.12 -14.32
C GLN A 198 -1.32 46.91 -14.35
N HIS A 199 -0.30 46.48 -15.13
CA HIS A 199 0.51 47.38 -15.93
C HIS A 199 0.86 46.70 -17.26
N GLN A 200 0.56 47.43 -18.32
CA GLN A 200 0.70 47.03 -19.73
C GLN A 200 2.18 46.90 -20.12
N GLN A 201 2.57 45.77 -20.66
CA GLN A 201 3.73 45.60 -21.49
C GLN A 201 3.37 44.82 -22.77
N PRO A 202 4.05 45.07 -23.93
CA PRO A 202 3.65 44.55 -25.24
C PRO A 202 3.92 43.06 -25.42
N PRO A 203 3.24 42.40 -26.36
CA PRO A 203 3.27 40.93 -26.49
C PRO A 203 4.59 40.45 -27.05
N HIS A 204 5.29 39.62 -26.29
CA HIS A 204 6.35 38.74 -26.80
C HIS A 204 5.72 37.48 -27.44
N PRO A 205 6.40 36.87 -28.45
CA PRO A 205 5.81 35.81 -29.25
C PRO A 205 5.48 34.58 -28.40
N THR A 206 4.26 34.10 -28.57
CA THR A 206 3.69 32.90 -27.99
C THR A 206 4.58 31.70 -28.13
N GLN A 207 5.24 31.28 -27.05
CA GLN A 207 5.65 29.91 -26.90
C GLN A 207 4.36 29.11 -26.66
N THR A 208 3.97 28.29 -27.62
CA THR A 208 2.97 27.24 -27.45
C THR A 208 3.55 26.24 -26.43
N THR A 209 3.19 26.42 -25.17
CA THR A 209 3.40 25.37 -24.16
C THR A 209 2.34 24.31 -24.41
N ASP A 210 2.75 23.23 -25.07
CA ASP A 210 1.99 21.99 -25.05
C ASP A 210 1.67 21.67 -23.58
N PRO A 211 0.44 21.20 -23.28
CA PRO A 211 0.11 20.77 -21.94
C PRO A 211 1.13 19.70 -21.52
N PRO A 212 1.70 19.76 -20.30
CA PRO A 212 2.68 18.80 -19.87
C PRO A 212 2.07 17.40 -20.00
N GLN A 213 2.58 16.61 -20.93
CA GLN A 213 2.23 15.21 -21.06
C GLN A 213 2.55 14.55 -19.71
N ALA A 214 1.60 13.82 -19.16
CA ALA A 214 1.82 13.04 -17.95
C ALA A 214 3.02 12.12 -18.17
N SER A 215 4.17 12.50 -17.63
CA SER A 215 5.46 11.84 -17.92
C SER A 215 5.58 10.48 -17.23
N GLY A 216 4.65 10.09 -16.35
CA GLY A 216 4.66 8.83 -15.60
C GLY A 216 3.50 7.90 -15.90
N CYS A 217 3.56 6.69 -15.38
CA CYS A 217 2.45 5.75 -15.46
C CYS A 217 2.34 4.86 -14.21
N LEU A 218 1.12 4.40 -13.94
CA LEU A 218 0.84 3.36 -12.95
C LEU A 218 0.24 2.15 -13.66
N HIS A 219 1.00 1.07 -13.69
CA HIS A 219 0.53 -0.23 -14.15
C HIS A 219 0.22 -1.11 -12.93
N THR A 220 -1.00 -1.62 -12.85
CA THR A 220 -1.46 -2.46 -11.76
C THR A 220 -1.76 -3.85 -12.30
N ASN A 221 -1.47 -4.89 -11.52
CA ASN A 221 -1.75 -6.27 -11.90
C ASN A 221 -2.48 -7.04 -10.80
N GLU A 222 -3.44 -7.86 -11.19
CA GLU A 222 -4.15 -8.81 -10.33
C GLU A 222 -4.58 -10.01 -11.18
N PRO A 223 -4.03 -11.22 -10.94
CA PRO A 223 -4.32 -12.38 -11.76
C PRO A 223 -5.77 -12.87 -11.69
N ASP A 224 -6.44 -12.69 -10.55
CA ASP A 224 -7.86 -13.06 -10.39
C ASP A 224 -8.78 -12.05 -11.07
N GLY A 225 -9.52 -12.50 -12.09
CA GLY A 225 -10.36 -11.65 -12.91
C GLY A 225 -11.43 -10.85 -12.14
N PRO A 226 -12.21 -11.46 -11.22
CA PRO A 226 -13.14 -10.75 -10.34
C PRO A 226 -12.45 -9.70 -9.46
N ARG A 227 -11.27 -9.99 -8.89
CA ARG A 227 -10.50 -9.05 -8.11
C ARG A 227 -9.93 -7.91 -8.97
N ALA A 228 -9.46 -8.20 -10.20
CA ALA A 228 -8.99 -7.20 -11.15
C ALA A 228 -10.10 -6.23 -11.57
N LYS A 229 -11.33 -6.72 -11.78
CA LYS A 229 -12.49 -5.85 -12.05
C LYS A 229 -12.80 -4.93 -10.88
N ARG A 230 -12.77 -5.44 -9.64
CA ARG A 230 -12.97 -4.62 -8.43
C ARG A 230 -11.85 -3.60 -8.25
N LEU A 231 -10.58 -4.00 -8.49
CA LEU A 231 -9.43 -3.11 -8.47
C LEU A 231 -9.65 -1.92 -9.42
N LEU A 232 -9.97 -2.17 -10.69
CA LEU A 232 -10.21 -1.12 -11.67
C LEU A 232 -11.38 -0.21 -11.27
N ALA A 233 -12.47 -0.79 -10.75
CA ALA A 233 -13.61 -0.01 -10.25
C ALA A 233 -13.19 0.89 -9.08
N ASN A 234 -12.44 0.36 -8.12
CA ASN A 234 -11.91 1.12 -6.99
C ASN A 234 -11.00 2.27 -7.48
N LEU A 235 -10.04 1.99 -8.37
CA LEU A 235 -9.15 3.03 -8.88
C LEU A 235 -9.94 4.19 -9.54
N ARG A 236 -10.99 3.89 -10.30
CA ARG A 236 -11.86 4.90 -10.93
C ARG A 236 -12.66 5.73 -9.94
N CYS A 237 -12.89 5.23 -8.73
CA CYS A 237 -13.54 6.01 -7.67
C CYS A 237 -12.61 7.05 -7.02
N TYR A 238 -11.29 6.89 -7.17
CA TYR A 238 -10.31 7.76 -6.51
C TYR A 238 -9.47 8.58 -7.47
N LEU A 239 -9.35 8.16 -8.73
CA LEU A 239 -8.45 8.78 -9.70
C LEU A 239 -9.22 9.45 -10.84
N PRO A 240 -8.73 10.59 -11.36
CA PRO A 240 -9.33 11.27 -12.51
C PRO A 240 -9.45 10.36 -13.73
N GLN A 241 -10.60 10.42 -14.41
CA GLN A 241 -10.89 9.62 -15.60
C GLN A 241 -9.89 9.86 -16.74
N SER A 242 -9.32 11.05 -16.83
CA SER A 242 -8.29 11.40 -17.81
C SER A 242 -7.06 10.50 -17.74
N LEU A 243 -6.73 9.94 -16.57
CA LEU A 243 -5.61 9.03 -16.42
C LEU A 243 -5.85 7.64 -17.05
N PHE A 244 -7.11 7.27 -17.32
CA PHE A 244 -7.49 5.98 -17.90
C PHE A 244 -7.76 6.03 -19.39
N THR A 245 -7.82 7.23 -19.98
CA THR A 245 -8.23 7.46 -21.37
C THR A 245 -7.09 8.03 -22.23
N PRO A 246 -7.09 7.80 -23.56
CA PRO A 246 -6.17 8.47 -24.47
C PRO A 246 -6.29 10.01 -24.36
N PRO A 247 -5.21 10.77 -24.61
CA PRO A 247 -3.91 10.28 -25.09
C PRO A 247 -3.01 9.71 -23.98
N THR A 248 -3.28 10.03 -22.71
CA THR A 248 -2.38 9.65 -21.60
C THR A 248 -2.40 8.16 -21.33
N LYS A 249 -3.59 7.58 -21.10
CA LYS A 249 -3.77 6.19 -20.65
C LYS A 249 -2.71 5.77 -19.63
N ALA A 250 -2.43 6.67 -18.69
CA ALA A 250 -1.34 6.55 -17.74
C ALA A 250 -1.60 5.49 -16.66
N VAL A 251 -2.88 5.19 -16.37
CA VAL A 251 -3.27 4.11 -15.45
C VAL A 251 -3.84 2.95 -16.23
N GLN A 252 -3.24 1.76 -16.08
CA GLN A 252 -3.68 0.54 -16.74
C GLN A 252 -3.70 -0.62 -15.75
N THR A 253 -4.74 -1.46 -15.82
CA THR A 253 -4.89 -2.66 -14.99
C THR A 253 -4.77 -3.90 -15.87
N PHE A 254 -3.89 -4.82 -15.48
CA PHE A 254 -3.65 -6.09 -16.14
C PHE A 254 -4.19 -7.25 -15.28
N SER A 255 -4.51 -8.37 -15.93
CA SER A 255 -4.89 -9.61 -15.25
C SER A 255 -4.00 -10.74 -15.78
N LEU A 256 -2.75 -10.77 -15.30
CA LEU A 256 -1.69 -11.64 -15.78
C LEU A 256 -1.09 -12.43 -14.63
N ASP A 257 -0.68 -13.67 -14.90
CA ASP A 257 0.11 -14.46 -13.96
C ASP A 257 1.57 -13.99 -13.96
N ALA A 258 1.97 -13.35 -12.87
CA ALA A 258 3.32 -12.83 -12.67
C ALA A 258 4.31 -13.87 -12.12
N SER A 259 3.90 -15.12 -11.89
CA SER A 259 4.81 -16.17 -11.41
C SER A 259 5.83 -16.60 -12.48
N ILE A 260 5.57 -16.32 -13.77
CA ILE A 260 6.46 -16.60 -14.89
C ILE A 260 6.95 -15.27 -15.48
N ALA A 261 8.09 -14.78 -15.00
CA ALA A 261 8.63 -13.46 -15.32
C ALA A 261 8.71 -13.15 -16.82
N SER A 262 9.27 -14.06 -17.65
CA SER A 262 9.45 -13.81 -19.08
C SER A 262 8.13 -13.57 -19.80
N ARG A 263 7.11 -14.38 -19.54
CA ARG A 263 5.78 -14.25 -20.13
C ARG A 263 5.07 -12.99 -19.64
N PHE A 264 5.19 -12.72 -18.35
CA PHE A 264 4.58 -11.53 -17.74
C PHE A 264 5.16 -10.25 -18.33
N LEU A 265 6.48 -10.10 -18.32
CA LEU A 265 7.16 -8.91 -18.78
C LEU A 265 6.95 -8.64 -20.29
N SER A 266 6.90 -9.70 -21.13
CA SER A 266 6.62 -9.53 -22.56
C SER A 266 5.23 -8.96 -22.85
N ALA A 267 4.28 -9.11 -21.92
CA ALA A 267 2.91 -8.59 -22.06
C ALA A 267 2.75 -7.15 -21.54
N LEU A 268 3.76 -6.59 -20.87
CA LEU A 268 3.69 -5.24 -20.30
C LEU A 268 4.32 -4.19 -21.23
N PRO A 269 3.75 -2.97 -21.31
CA PRO A 269 4.29 -1.89 -22.16
C PRO A 269 5.74 -1.52 -21.85
N HIS A 270 6.17 -1.61 -20.60
CA HIS A 270 7.53 -1.30 -20.16
C HIS A 270 8.33 -2.52 -19.70
N GLY A 271 7.87 -3.73 -20.02
CA GLY A 271 8.53 -4.95 -19.54
C GLY A 271 9.97 -5.11 -20.00
N ALA A 272 10.32 -4.64 -21.21
CA ALA A 272 11.68 -4.68 -21.75
C ALA A 272 12.55 -3.49 -21.26
N ALA A 273 11.98 -2.27 -21.17
CA ALA A 273 12.70 -1.07 -20.77
C ALA A 273 12.87 -0.96 -19.25
N GLY A 274 12.03 -1.64 -18.50
CA GLY A 274 11.97 -1.62 -17.03
C GLY A 274 11.17 -0.44 -16.46
N TYR A 275 10.71 -0.65 -15.24
CA TYR A 275 10.01 0.34 -14.41
C TYR A 275 10.99 1.06 -13.49
N ASP A 276 10.67 2.30 -13.12
CA ASP A 276 11.45 3.06 -12.14
C ASP A 276 11.24 2.49 -10.73
N ARG A 277 9.99 2.11 -10.43
CA ARG A 277 9.56 1.56 -9.15
C ARG A 277 8.65 0.36 -9.34
N VAL A 278 8.84 -0.66 -8.52
CA VAL A 278 7.97 -1.84 -8.48
C VAL A 278 7.54 -2.10 -7.05
N LEU A 279 6.23 -2.10 -6.82
CA LEU A 279 5.63 -2.56 -5.57
C LEU A 279 5.23 -4.03 -5.73
N LEU A 280 5.65 -4.86 -4.80
CA LEU A 280 5.19 -6.23 -4.62
C LEU A 280 4.61 -6.40 -3.22
N ASP A 281 3.33 -6.10 -3.06
CA ASP A 281 2.56 -6.47 -1.85
C ASP A 281 2.06 -7.89 -2.04
N ALA A 282 2.87 -8.86 -1.63
CA ALA A 282 2.71 -10.25 -2.04
C ALA A 282 1.52 -10.94 -1.34
N PRO A 283 0.82 -11.87 -2.01
CA PRO A 283 -0.15 -12.72 -1.34
C PRO A 283 0.55 -13.50 -0.22
N CYS A 284 -0.04 -13.51 0.97
CA CYS A 284 0.56 -14.05 2.19
C CYS A 284 -0.48 -14.76 3.07
N SER A 285 -0.03 -15.40 4.14
CA SER A 285 -0.89 -16.12 5.10
C SER A 285 -1.80 -15.22 5.91
N SER A 286 -1.46 -13.92 6.09
CA SER A 286 -2.31 -12.90 6.73
C SER A 286 -2.83 -13.32 8.11
N GLU A 287 -1.96 -13.70 9.03
CA GLU A 287 -2.31 -14.31 10.33
C GLU A 287 -3.29 -13.45 11.14
N ARG A 288 -3.14 -12.12 11.10
CA ARG A 288 -4.09 -11.22 11.77
C ARG A 288 -5.51 -11.45 11.30
N HIS A 289 -5.70 -11.65 10.00
CA HIS A 289 -7.03 -11.94 9.43
C HIS A 289 -7.57 -13.28 9.94
N VAL A 290 -6.73 -14.31 9.93
CA VAL A 290 -7.08 -15.66 10.45
C VAL A 290 -7.45 -15.59 11.93
N ILE A 291 -6.64 -14.91 12.76
CA ILE A 291 -6.89 -14.73 14.20
C ILE A 291 -8.23 -14.01 14.45
N GLN A 292 -8.45 -12.91 13.75
CA GLN A 292 -9.69 -12.13 13.90
C GLN A 292 -10.92 -12.88 13.37
N ALA A 293 -10.78 -13.64 12.28
CA ALA A 293 -11.86 -14.49 11.77
C ALA A 293 -12.22 -15.58 12.79
N HIS A 294 -11.20 -16.22 13.38
CA HIS A 294 -11.36 -17.19 14.46
C HIS A 294 -12.12 -16.60 15.67
N ALA A 295 -11.68 -15.43 16.15
CA ALA A 295 -12.34 -14.77 17.28
C ALA A 295 -13.83 -14.46 16.98
N ARG A 296 -14.15 -13.99 15.77
CA ARG A 296 -15.53 -13.76 15.33
C ARG A 296 -16.34 -15.05 15.21
N ALA A 297 -15.75 -16.10 14.67
CA ALA A 297 -16.38 -17.40 14.52
C ALA A 297 -16.69 -18.03 15.89
N ALA A 298 -15.76 -17.92 16.84
CA ALA A 298 -15.96 -18.38 18.23
C ALA A 298 -17.11 -17.65 18.91
N THR A 299 -17.17 -16.32 18.79
CA THR A 299 -18.27 -15.50 19.36
C THR A 299 -19.63 -15.84 18.73
N ALA A 300 -19.65 -16.14 17.43
CA ALA A 300 -20.88 -16.49 16.69
C ALA A 300 -21.28 -17.98 16.78
N GLY A 301 -20.48 -18.82 17.43
CA GLY A 301 -20.69 -20.27 17.49
C GLY A 301 -20.54 -21.01 16.16
N ARG A 302 -19.85 -20.40 15.16
CA ARG A 302 -19.65 -20.90 13.80
C ARG A 302 -18.23 -21.41 13.60
N ILE A 303 -17.93 -22.61 14.06
CA ILE A 303 -16.57 -23.21 13.97
C ILE A 303 -16.27 -23.77 12.55
N ALA A 304 -17.29 -24.17 11.79
CA ALA A 304 -17.09 -24.84 10.49
C ALA A 304 -16.50 -23.93 9.40
N ASP A 305 -16.69 -22.61 9.51
CA ASP A 305 -16.22 -21.61 8.54
C ASP A 305 -14.90 -20.94 8.96
N ASP A 306 -14.24 -21.49 9.98
CA ASP A 306 -13.08 -20.89 10.60
C ASP A 306 -11.80 -21.21 9.82
N ASP A 307 -11.12 -20.18 9.32
CA ASP A 307 -9.83 -20.32 8.61
C ASP A 307 -8.74 -20.92 9.51
N MET A 308 -8.82 -20.70 10.82
CA MET A 308 -7.95 -21.33 11.80
C MET A 308 -8.05 -22.86 11.77
N ALA A 309 -9.24 -23.42 11.54
CA ALA A 309 -9.42 -24.86 11.44
C ALA A 309 -8.64 -25.50 10.28
N ARG A 310 -8.33 -24.73 9.27
CA ARG A 310 -7.57 -25.16 8.08
C ARG A 310 -6.06 -24.93 8.20
N TRP A 311 -5.64 -24.17 9.19
CA TRP A 311 -4.23 -23.89 9.39
C TRP A 311 -3.43 -25.19 9.66
N ARG A 312 -2.23 -25.27 9.15
CA ARG A 312 -1.28 -26.40 9.36
C ARG A 312 0.13 -25.87 9.44
N PRO A 313 0.99 -26.44 10.28
CA PRO A 313 2.42 -26.16 10.25
C PRO A 313 2.98 -26.34 8.84
N GLY A 314 3.69 -25.32 8.34
CA GLY A 314 4.27 -25.32 7.00
C GLY A 314 3.28 -25.07 5.85
N ALA A 315 2.02 -24.69 6.13
CA ALA A 315 1.05 -24.27 5.11
C ALA A 315 1.57 -23.09 4.27
N SER A 316 2.38 -22.21 4.86
CA SER A 316 3.01 -21.07 4.21
C SER A 316 4.05 -21.43 3.15
N ARG A 317 4.59 -22.68 3.11
CA ARG A 317 5.65 -23.08 2.16
C ARG A 317 5.27 -22.90 0.69
N ALA A 318 4.01 -23.15 0.34
CA ALA A 318 3.53 -22.94 -1.02
C ALA A 318 3.47 -21.45 -1.37
N LEU A 319 3.03 -20.62 -0.43
CA LEU A 319 3.03 -19.15 -0.56
C LEU A 319 4.47 -18.63 -0.69
N GLN A 320 5.40 -19.08 0.14
CA GLN A 320 6.81 -18.70 0.08
C GLN A 320 7.40 -18.98 -1.32
N LYS A 321 7.09 -20.14 -1.91
CA LYS A 321 7.54 -20.47 -3.28
C LYS A 321 6.97 -19.50 -4.31
N THR A 322 5.69 -19.15 -4.19
CA THR A 322 5.03 -18.16 -5.05
C THR A 322 5.65 -16.79 -4.86
N GLN A 323 5.87 -16.35 -3.62
CA GLN A 323 6.47 -15.06 -3.27
C GLN A 323 7.88 -14.92 -3.82
N VAL A 324 8.71 -15.97 -3.76
CA VAL A 324 10.04 -16.00 -4.40
C VAL A 324 9.92 -15.76 -5.90
N GLY A 325 9.02 -16.46 -6.60
CA GLY A 325 8.80 -16.26 -8.04
C GLY A 325 8.35 -14.84 -8.38
N LEU A 326 7.44 -14.28 -7.57
CA LEU A 326 6.96 -12.90 -7.74
C LEU A 326 8.07 -11.87 -7.47
N LEU A 327 8.92 -12.08 -6.46
CA LEU A 327 10.03 -11.17 -6.17
C LEU A 327 11.09 -11.20 -7.27
N VAL A 328 11.39 -12.38 -7.84
CA VAL A 328 12.25 -12.50 -9.03
C VAL A 328 11.64 -11.73 -10.22
N THR A 329 10.33 -11.83 -10.42
CA THR A 329 9.64 -11.08 -11.47
C THR A 329 9.73 -9.57 -11.24
N ALA A 330 9.54 -9.10 -10.00
CA ALA A 330 9.67 -7.69 -9.64
C ALA A 330 11.09 -7.15 -9.91
N LEU A 331 12.13 -7.92 -9.53
CA LEU A 331 13.53 -7.56 -9.77
C LEU A 331 13.89 -7.53 -11.27
N ARG A 332 13.27 -8.37 -12.08
CA ARG A 332 13.41 -8.34 -13.55
C ARG A 332 12.62 -7.20 -14.19
N ALA A 333 11.50 -6.81 -13.59
CA ALA A 333 10.66 -5.72 -14.08
C ALA A 333 11.29 -4.34 -13.84
N VAL A 334 12.09 -4.18 -12.79
CA VAL A 334 12.71 -2.90 -12.45
C VAL A 334 13.97 -2.65 -13.29
N ARG A 335 14.20 -1.40 -13.72
CA ARG A 335 15.45 -0.99 -14.39
C ARG A 335 16.61 -0.91 -13.40
N VAL A 336 17.84 -0.86 -13.91
CA VAL A 336 19.02 -0.53 -13.11
C VAL A 336 18.85 0.87 -12.48
N GLY A 337 19.23 1.01 -11.23
CA GLY A 337 19.00 2.22 -10.41
C GLY A 337 17.56 2.39 -9.91
N GLY A 338 16.62 1.55 -10.38
CA GLY A 338 15.24 1.53 -9.89
C GLY A 338 15.09 0.74 -8.60
N ARG A 339 13.91 0.82 -7.97
CA ARG A 339 13.64 0.20 -6.67
C ARG A 339 12.47 -0.77 -6.71
N VAL A 340 12.61 -1.85 -5.97
CA VAL A 340 11.55 -2.81 -5.64
C VAL A 340 11.24 -2.69 -4.15
N LEU A 341 9.98 -2.61 -3.80
CA LEU A 341 9.53 -2.83 -2.42
C LEU A 341 8.77 -4.16 -2.39
N TYR A 342 9.28 -5.10 -1.60
CA TYR A 342 8.61 -6.34 -1.25
C TYR A 342 7.91 -6.17 0.09
N SER A 343 6.64 -6.53 0.21
CA SER A 343 5.89 -6.49 1.46
C SER A 343 4.92 -7.67 1.60
N THR A 344 4.64 -8.02 2.86
CA THR A 344 3.59 -8.97 3.26
C THR A 344 2.93 -8.50 4.54
N CYS A 345 1.66 -8.83 4.75
CA CYS A 345 1.00 -8.64 6.05
C CYS A 345 1.10 -9.88 6.95
N SER A 346 2.13 -10.72 6.75
CA SER A 346 2.39 -11.93 7.52
C SER A 346 3.39 -11.68 8.66
N VAL A 347 3.21 -12.38 9.77
CA VAL A 347 4.20 -12.48 10.86
C VAL A 347 5.09 -13.72 10.71
N GLU A 348 4.92 -14.50 9.64
CA GLU A 348 5.70 -15.69 9.34
C GLU A 348 7.06 -15.29 8.73
N ARG A 349 8.15 -15.55 9.46
CA ARG A 349 9.51 -15.21 9.01
C ARG A 349 9.85 -15.82 7.65
N GLY A 350 9.36 -17.04 7.38
CA GLY A 350 9.59 -17.72 6.11
C GLY A 350 8.99 -17.01 4.89
N GLU A 351 7.92 -16.21 5.07
CA GLU A 351 7.29 -15.38 4.04
C GLU A 351 7.94 -13.98 3.93
N ASN A 352 8.71 -13.59 4.93
CA ASN A 352 9.38 -12.29 5.09
C ASN A 352 10.87 -12.41 4.71
N ASP A 353 11.75 -12.42 5.71
CA ASP A 353 13.20 -12.54 5.49
C ASP A 353 13.57 -13.79 4.69
N GLY A 354 12.90 -14.92 4.94
CA GLY A 354 13.18 -16.17 4.25
C GLY A 354 12.91 -16.15 2.75
N VAL A 355 12.00 -15.32 2.25
CA VAL A 355 11.80 -15.09 0.80
C VAL A 355 12.95 -14.24 0.25
N VAL A 356 13.29 -13.17 0.93
CA VAL A 356 14.38 -12.26 0.53
C VAL A 356 15.72 -12.99 0.48
N GLU A 357 16.02 -13.80 1.49
CA GLU A 357 17.23 -14.63 1.58
C GLU A 357 17.34 -15.60 0.39
N ARG A 358 16.29 -16.36 0.09
CA ARG A 358 16.28 -17.32 -1.04
C ARG A 358 16.48 -16.65 -2.39
N VAL A 359 15.93 -15.46 -2.60
CA VAL A 359 16.13 -14.70 -3.83
C VAL A 359 17.57 -14.18 -3.90
N ARG A 360 18.12 -13.71 -2.79
CA ARG A 360 19.51 -13.25 -2.69
C ARG A 360 20.51 -14.34 -3.01
N GLU A 361 20.27 -15.56 -2.55
CA GLU A 361 21.11 -16.72 -2.84
C GLU A 361 21.01 -17.19 -4.29
N GLY A 362 19.80 -17.13 -4.88
CA GLY A 362 19.50 -17.63 -6.21
C GLY A 362 19.77 -16.66 -7.36
N GLU A 363 19.59 -15.36 -7.16
CA GLU A 363 19.76 -14.31 -8.18
C GLU A 363 21.14 -13.66 -8.02
N ARG A 364 21.92 -13.71 -9.09
CA ARG A 364 23.28 -13.13 -9.14
C ARG A 364 23.28 -11.62 -9.44
N GLU A 365 22.13 -10.99 -9.50
CA GLU A 365 22.04 -9.54 -9.68
C GLU A 365 22.48 -8.82 -8.41
N ALA A 366 23.33 -7.82 -8.53
CA ALA A 366 23.73 -7.00 -7.41
C ALA A 366 22.56 -6.11 -6.99
N TRP A 367 22.24 -6.11 -5.71
CA TRP A 367 21.20 -5.30 -5.11
C TRP A 367 21.63 -4.80 -3.75
N GLU A 368 21.23 -3.58 -3.46
CA GLU A 368 21.56 -2.89 -2.22
C GLU A 368 20.29 -2.71 -1.38
N ARG A 369 20.39 -3.03 -0.09
CA ARG A 369 19.34 -2.79 0.88
C ARG A 369 19.33 -1.31 1.26
N VAL A 370 18.16 -0.68 1.21
CA VAL A 370 17.98 0.70 1.65
C VAL A 370 17.65 0.73 3.13
N GLU A 371 18.59 1.16 3.97
CA GLU A 371 18.38 1.38 5.41
C GLU A 371 18.01 2.84 5.69
N ARG A 372 16.97 3.06 6.49
CA ARG A 372 16.59 4.43 6.92
C ARG A 372 15.88 4.41 8.27
N GLY A 373 16.00 5.51 9.02
CA GLY A 373 15.59 5.75 10.39
C GLY A 373 14.12 5.50 10.73
N LEU A 374 13.67 4.25 10.65
CA LEU A 374 12.29 3.81 10.83
C LEU A 374 11.99 3.26 12.24
N LYS A 375 12.86 3.51 13.22
CA LYS A 375 12.75 2.89 14.56
C LYS A 375 11.42 3.08 15.28
N LEU A 376 10.73 4.19 15.01
CA LEU A 376 9.42 4.47 15.62
C LEU A 376 8.25 3.72 14.93
N TRP A 377 8.47 3.23 13.69
CA TRP A 377 7.44 2.64 12.86
C TRP A 377 7.52 1.12 12.75
N ALA A 378 8.75 0.59 12.70
CA ALA A 378 8.99 -0.81 12.38
C ALA A 378 10.28 -1.29 13.02
N GLU A 379 10.26 -2.51 13.51
CA GLU A 379 11.43 -3.23 14.01
C GLU A 379 12.31 -3.67 12.86
N GLU A 380 13.61 -3.76 13.13
CA GLU A 380 14.58 -4.31 12.20
C GLU A 380 14.49 -5.83 12.18
N THR A 381 14.53 -6.39 10.96
CA THR A 381 14.68 -7.82 10.73
C THR A 381 15.99 -8.08 10.00
N GLU A 382 16.27 -9.32 9.64
CA GLU A 382 17.52 -9.67 8.96
C GLU A 382 17.69 -9.01 7.59
N HIS A 383 16.61 -8.91 6.82
CA HIS A 383 16.63 -8.39 5.46
C HIS A 383 15.69 -7.22 5.22
N GLY A 384 14.91 -6.83 6.20
CA GLY A 384 13.89 -5.76 6.05
C GLY A 384 13.51 -5.13 7.36
N ARG A 385 12.25 -4.74 7.45
CA ARG A 385 11.62 -4.20 8.66
C ARG A 385 10.20 -4.73 8.78
N ILE A 386 9.71 -4.83 10.00
CA ILE A 386 8.34 -5.25 10.26
C ILE A 386 7.65 -4.29 11.23
N ALA A 387 6.55 -3.71 10.79
CA ALA A 387 5.62 -3.01 11.68
C ALA A 387 4.70 -4.07 12.32
N VAL A 388 4.62 -4.07 13.64
CA VAL A 388 3.78 -5.01 14.40
C VAL A 388 2.93 -4.27 15.42
N PRO A 389 1.68 -4.72 15.67
CA PRO A 389 0.72 -3.95 16.47
C PRO A 389 0.99 -3.94 17.98
N ASP A 390 2.00 -4.65 18.47
CA ASP A 390 2.42 -4.64 19.87
C ASP A 390 3.57 -3.64 20.15
N VAL A 391 4.11 -3.01 19.09
CA VAL A 391 5.21 -2.05 19.19
C VAL A 391 4.83 -0.72 18.55
N GLY A 392 5.35 0.37 19.11
CA GLY A 392 5.11 1.74 18.64
C GLY A 392 3.76 2.31 19.05
N GLU A 393 3.64 3.62 18.93
CA GLU A 393 2.42 4.36 19.34
C GLU A 393 1.23 4.08 18.42
N GLY A 394 1.50 3.83 17.13
CA GLY A 394 0.48 3.64 16.10
C GLY A 394 -0.23 2.30 16.16
N ARG A 395 0.39 1.25 16.67
CA ARG A 395 -0.15 -0.12 16.70
C ARG A 395 -0.65 -0.61 15.34
N TRP A 396 0.15 -0.34 14.31
CA TRP A 396 -0.12 -0.67 12.92
C TRP A 396 0.35 -2.08 12.56
N GLY A 397 -0.08 -2.60 11.44
CA GLY A 397 0.38 -3.87 10.89
C GLY A 397 -0.42 -5.09 11.38
N PRO A 398 0.13 -6.32 11.23
CA PRO A 398 1.52 -6.56 10.82
C PRO A 398 1.79 -6.19 9.37
N LEU A 399 2.97 -5.66 9.10
CA LEU A 399 3.46 -5.47 7.75
C LEU A 399 5.00 -5.55 7.72
N PHE A 400 5.51 -6.57 7.06
CA PHE A 400 6.91 -6.65 6.69
C PHE A 400 7.15 -5.89 5.38
N PHE A 401 8.29 -5.23 5.25
CA PHE A 401 8.75 -4.66 3.98
C PHE A 401 10.27 -4.66 3.88
N CYS A 402 10.74 -4.86 2.65
CA CYS A 402 12.15 -4.77 2.26
C CYS A 402 12.24 -3.91 0.99
N VAL A 403 13.09 -2.89 1.00
CA VAL A 403 13.36 -2.03 -0.17
C VAL A 403 14.69 -2.44 -0.79
N ILE A 404 14.68 -2.73 -2.07
CA ILE A 404 15.82 -3.23 -2.84
C ILE A 404 16.08 -2.27 -3.98
N THR A 405 17.31 -1.78 -4.13
CA THR A 405 17.75 -1.02 -5.32
C THR A 405 18.50 -1.97 -6.25
N LYS A 406 18.10 -2.02 -7.52
CA LYS A 406 18.83 -2.80 -8.53
C LYS A 406 20.07 -2.04 -8.97
N VAL A 407 21.25 -2.60 -8.78
CA VAL A 407 22.53 -2.01 -9.19
C VAL A 407 23.12 -2.76 -10.39
N GLU A 408 23.98 -2.08 -11.15
CA GLU A 408 24.71 -2.72 -12.24
C GLU A 408 25.62 -3.82 -11.70
N ARG A 409 25.74 -4.88 -12.47
CA ARG A 409 26.66 -5.96 -12.16
C ARG A 409 28.08 -5.45 -12.36
N ALA A 410 28.93 -5.45 -11.34
CA ALA A 410 30.35 -5.21 -11.51
C ALA A 410 30.89 -6.28 -12.47
N GLU A 411 31.44 -5.86 -13.62
CA GLU A 411 32.19 -6.75 -14.49
C GLU A 411 33.37 -7.31 -13.70
N LYS A 412 33.48 -8.64 -13.67
CA LYS A 412 34.58 -9.36 -13.02
C LYS A 412 35.76 -9.44 -13.95
#